data_7557979c94b9c743b85bf2f9878c2f35
#
_entry.id   7557979c94b9c743b85bf2f9878c2f35
#
_cell.length_a   1.000
_cell.length_b   1.000
_cell.length_c   1.000
_cell.angle_alpha   90.00
_cell.angle_beta   90.00
_cell.angle_gamma   90.00
#
_symmetry.space_group_name_H-M   'P 1'
#
loop_
_entity.id
_entity.type
_entity.pdbx_description
1 polymer ?
#
loop_
_entity_poly.entity_id
_entity_poly.type
_entity_poly.pdbx_seq_one_letter_code
_entity_poly.pdbx_strand_id
1 'polypeptide(L)'
;MKFFHLSDLHIGLKLINRDLREDQEYILHQITELAVQEQPDALVIAGDIYDKAVPSAEAMEVLDGFISELTEKLPDLVIMMISGNHDSAIRVNCYRNVLARQNLHMIGMPPVRPEEWMEKIVLQDAYGPVNFYLLPFVKPSMVKQITGTDEKGNNLSYNETIRRLIAREDINESERNVFASHQFYLLVGKDADEIERMDSEIRTVGNIDEVSAEVLQVFDYAALGHIHKPMKVGSEYYRYCGTPLACSVSEAGQEKGVIEVELGAKGEVQTRVLPLKPLREIKVLKGSTEEVLAQSCVDYVSVTLTDQPDFDTQDRIRAAFPYLLEIRREMLTQREYAEAWKAQEKIDPFDTCCSFLGDTTDEEKEILQDVVNTVFTGGAAE
;
A
#
# COMPACT_ATOMS: atom_id res chain seq x y z
N MET A 1 24.19 3.26 17.38
CA MET A 1 22.72 3.03 17.44
C MET A 1 22.29 2.29 16.20
N LYS A 2 21.76 1.09 16.35
CA LYS A 2 21.21 0.27 15.26
C LYS A 2 19.70 0.18 15.43
N PHE A 3 18.93 0.39 14.37
CA PHE A 3 17.48 0.19 14.44
C PHE A 3 16.90 -0.37 13.16
N PHE A 4 15.75 -1.00 13.27
CA PHE A 4 14.97 -1.49 12.14
C PHE A 4 13.91 -0.48 11.76
N HIS A 5 13.74 -0.26 10.47
CA HIS A 5 12.67 0.54 9.88
C HIS A 5 11.73 -0.35 9.07
N LEU A 6 10.47 -0.34 9.46
CA LEU A 6 9.33 -1.00 8.85
C LEU A 6 8.20 0.02 8.62
N SER A 7 7.27 -0.27 7.73
CA SER A 7 6.00 0.44 7.57
C SER A 7 4.96 -0.45 6.90
N ASP A 8 3.74 0.03 6.82
CA ASP A 8 2.70 -0.51 5.96
C ASP A 8 2.49 -2.03 6.18
N LEU A 9 2.32 -2.43 7.46
CA LEU A 9 2.10 -3.84 7.82
C LEU A 9 0.75 -4.34 7.34
N HIS A 10 -0.25 -3.45 7.25
CA HIS A 10 -1.61 -3.74 6.83
C HIS A 10 -2.18 -5.03 7.44
N ILE A 11 -1.99 -5.22 8.75
CA ILE A 11 -2.45 -6.43 9.43
C ILE A 11 -3.96 -6.57 9.30
N GLY A 12 -4.41 -7.76 8.89
CA GLY A 12 -5.81 -8.06 8.59
C GLY A 12 -6.23 -7.76 7.15
N LEU A 13 -5.26 -7.49 6.26
CA LEU A 13 -5.49 -7.33 4.82
C LEU A 13 -6.05 -8.63 4.21
N LYS A 14 -6.96 -8.45 3.24
CA LYS A 14 -7.41 -9.52 2.35
C LYS A 14 -6.95 -9.20 0.92
N LEU A 15 -6.13 -10.08 0.38
CA LEU A 15 -5.72 -9.98 -1.03
C LEU A 15 -6.87 -10.47 -1.92
N ILE A 16 -7.61 -9.52 -2.53
CA ILE A 16 -8.87 -9.76 -3.22
C ILE A 16 -9.87 -10.41 -2.23
N ASN A 17 -10.01 -11.73 -2.20
CA ASN A 17 -10.89 -12.45 -1.28
C ASN A 17 -10.14 -13.46 -0.40
N ARG A 18 -8.81 -13.46 -0.41
CA ARG A 18 -7.96 -14.35 0.37
C ARG A 18 -7.49 -13.68 1.64
N ASP A 19 -7.73 -14.31 2.76
CA ASP A 19 -7.19 -13.89 4.05
C ASP A 19 -5.68 -14.16 4.05
N LEU A 20 -4.88 -13.15 4.43
CA LEU A 20 -3.43 -13.24 4.48
C LEU A 20 -2.89 -13.49 5.89
N ARG A 21 -3.72 -13.84 6.86
CA ARG A 21 -3.31 -13.98 8.25
C ARG A 21 -2.08 -14.90 8.41
N GLU A 22 -2.11 -16.10 7.82
CA GLU A 22 -1.00 -17.06 7.89
C GLU A 22 0.29 -16.47 7.27
N ASP A 23 0.18 -15.79 6.14
CA ASP A 23 1.31 -15.16 5.45
C ASP A 23 1.87 -13.98 6.26
N GLN A 24 0.98 -13.19 6.90
CA GLN A 24 1.37 -12.07 7.77
C GLN A 24 2.06 -12.58 9.05
N GLU A 25 1.51 -13.57 9.73
CA GLU A 25 2.13 -14.21 10.90
C GLU A 25 3.53 -14.75 10.54
N TYR A 26 3.66 -15.39 9.38
CA TYR A 26 4.94 -15.92 8.89
C TYR A 26 5.98 -14.82 8.64
N ILE A 27 5.60 -13.71 8.00
CA ILE A 27 6.51 -12.58 7.74
C ILE A 27 6.90 -11.88 9.05
N LEU A 28 5.95 -11.64 9.96
CA LEU A 28 6.22 -11.00 11.24
C LEU A 28 7.16 -11.86 12.10
N HIS A 29 7.01 -13.19 12.06
CA HIS A 29 7.95 -14.10 12.68
C HIS A 29 9.37 -14.01 12.08
N GLN A 30 9.51 -13.92 10.73
CA GLN A 30 10.83 -13.67 10.11
C GLN A 30 11.45 -12.35 10.58
N ILE A 31 10.65 -11.29 10.72
CA ILE A 31 11.13 -9.99 11.23
C ILE A 31 11.66 -10.16 12.64
N THR A 32 10.95 -10.91 13.50
CA THR A 32 11.41 -11.21 14.86
C THR A 32 12.73 -11.98 14.85
N GLU A 33 12.87 -13.01 14.02
CA GLU A 33 14.10 -13.78 13.90
C GLU A 33 15.28 -12.92 13.40
N LEU A 34 15.04 -12.03 12.44
CA LEU A 34 16.04 -11.05 11.99
C LEU A 34 16.43 -10.10 13.14
N ALA A 35 15.47 -9.62 13.93
CA ALA A 35 15.75 -8.77 15.08
C ALA A 35 16.57 -9.50 16.16
N VAL A 36 16.28 -10.77 16.41
CA VAL A 36 17.09 -11.62 17.33
C VAL A 36 18.51 -11.82 16.80
N GLN A 37 18.68 -12.00 15.49
CA GLN A 37 19.99 -12.16 14.88
C GLN A 37 20.82 -10.87 14.91
N GLU A 38 20.22 -9.75 14.52
CA GLU A 38 20.90 -8.48 14.31
C GLU A 38 20.98 -7.61 15.58
N GLN A 39 20.15 -7.90 16.59
CA GLN A 39 20.12 -7.19 17.89
C GLN A 39 20.00 -5.66 17.72
N PRO A 40 18.92 -5.14 17.11
CA PRO A 40 18.72 -3.69 17.01
C PRO A 40 18.39 -3.10 18.40
N ASP A 41 18.80 -1.85 18.62
CA ASP A 41 18.44 -1.07 19.81
C ASP A 41 16.97 -0.61 19.77
N ALA A 42 16.44 -0.40 18.54
CA ALA A 42 15.07 0.04 18.34
C ALA A 42 14.44 -0.57 17.06
N LEU A 43 13.10 -0.57 17.04
CA LEU A 43 12.29 -0.92 15.87
C LEU A 43 11.27 0.20 15.63
N VAL A 44 11.27 0.77 14.42
CA VAL A 44 10.37 1.85 14.01
C VAL A 44 9.38 1.30 12.99
N ILE A 45 8.07 1.44 13.26
CA ILE A 45 6.98 1.13 12.32
C ILE A 45 6.33 2.43 11.90
N ALA A 46 6.60 2.85 10.67
CA ALA A 46 6.22 4.15 10.13
C ALA A 46 4.81 4.17 9.53
N GLY A 47 3.81 3.71 10.28
CA GLY A 47 2.39 3.81 9.96
C GLY A 47 1.79 2.62 9.23
N ASP A 48 0.47 2.68 9.05
CA ASP A 48 -0.39 1.65 8.47
C ASP A 48 -0.15 0.27 9.12
N ILE A 49 -0.35 0.26 10.45
CA ILE A 49 -0.22 -0.96 11.27
C ILE A 49 -1.31 -1.94 10.88
N TYR A 50 -2.56 -1.45 10.78
CA TYR A 50 -3.73 -2.23 10.37
C TYR A 50 -4.24 -1.82 9.00
N ASP A 51 -4.82 -2.76 8.27
CA ASP A 51 -5.48 -2.50 6.98
C ASP A 51 -6.71 -1.59 7.11
N LYS A 52 -7.36 -1.60 8.27
CA LYS A 52 -8.61 -0.86 8.51
C LYS A 52 -8.60 -0.13 9.85
N ALA A 53 -9.23 1.02 9.89
CA ALA A 53 -9.39 1.83 11.10
C ALA A 53 -10.10 1.09 12.25
N VAL A 54 -10.90 0.07 11.94
CA VAL A 54 -11.49 -0.88 12.90
C VAL A 54 -10.99 -2.28 12.55
N PRO A 55 -9.84 -2.70 13.09
CA PRO A 55 -9.31 -4.03 12.86
C PRO A 55 -10.23 -5.11 13.46
N SER A 56 -10.22 -6.30 12.88
CA SER A 56 -10.87 -7.46 13.47
C SER A 56 -10.12 -7.96 14.72
N ALA A 57 -10.76 -8.82 15.52
CA ALA A 57 -10.11 -9.41 16.68
C ALA A 57 -8.87 -10.22 16.27
N GLU A 58 -8.99 -10.97 15.17
CA GLU A 58 -7.89 -11.77 14.63
C GLU A 58 -6.71 -10.91 14.19
N ALA A 59 -6.97 -9.74 13.57
CA ALA A 59 -5.90 -8.80 13.22
C ALA A 59 -5.21 -8.23 14.47
N MET A 60 -5.97 -7.98 15.53
CA MET A 60 -5.40 -7.53 16.80
C MET A 60 -4.55 -8.63 17.45
N GLU A 61 -4.97 -9.90 17.39
CA GLU A 61 -4.20 -11.05 17.87
C GLU A 61 -2.86 -11.20 17.13
N VAL A 62 -2.83 -10.96 15.80
CA VAL A 62 -1.59 -11.01 15.01
C VAL A 62 -0.58 -9.95 15.48
N LEU A 63 -1.02 -8.70 15.69
CA LEU A 63 -0.14 -7.65 16.22
C LEU A 63 0.32 -7.96 17.64
N ASP A 64 -0.60 -8.39 18.51
CA ASP A 64 -0.29 -8.74 19.91
C ASP A 64 0.75 -9.86 19.97
N GLY A 65 0.59 -10.92 19.15
CA GLY A 65 1.54 -12.01 19.02
C GLY A 65 2.93 -11.54 18.59
N PHE A 66 2.99 -10.67 17.57
CA PHE A 66 4.25 -10.11 17.07
C PHE A 66 4.98 -9.28 18.13
N ILE A 67 4.27 -8.36 18.81
CA ILE A 67 4.87 -7.52 19.85
C ILE A 67 5.28 -8.37 21.06
N SER A 68 4.45 -9.34 21.45
CA SER A 68 4.76 -10.25 22.55
C SER A 68 6.02 -11.06 22.27
N GLU A 69 6.15 -11.63 21.07
CA GLU A 69 7.34 -12.40 20.67
C GLU A 69 8.60 -11.53 20.65
N LEU A 70 8.52 -10.29 20.12
CA LEU A 70 9.64 -9.35 20.13
C LEU A 70 10.08 -9.00 21.55
N THR A 71 9.15 -8.62 22.42
CA THR A 71 9.46 -8.20 23.78
C THR A 71 9.94 -9.35 24.67
N GLU A 72 9.50 -10.58 24.42
CA GLU A 72 9.99 -11.78 25.12
C GLU A 72 11.44 -12.08 24.71
N LYS A 73 11.74 -12.05 23.40
CA LYS A 73 13.08 -12.38 22.88
C LYS A 73 14.09 -11.24 23.03
N LEU A 74 13.63 -9.99 23.01
CA LEU A 74 14.43 -8.76 23.06
C LEU A 74 13.85 -7.77 24.09
N PRO A 75 13.99 -8.02 25.39
CA PRO A 75 13.34 -7.22 26.44
C PRO A 75 13.79 -5.76 26.50
N ASP A 76 14.97 -5.45 25.98
CA ASP A 76 15.52 -4.08 25.95
C ASP A 76 15.19 -3.33 24.65
N LEU A 77 14.55 -3.98 23.67
CA LEU A 77 14.19 -3.38 22.39
C LEU A 77 13.16 -2.25 22.59
N VAL A 78 13.46 -1.07 22.04
CA VAL A 78 12.50 0.05 22.03
C VAL A 78 11.68 -0.01 20.75
N ILE A 79 10.38 -0.24 20.90
CA ILE A 79 9.45 -0.31 19.77
C ILE A 79 8.70 1.01 19.64
N MET A 80 8.77 1.64 18.47
CA MET A 80 8.11 2.90 18.13
C MET A 80 7.18 2.69 16.96
N MET A 81 5.89 3.00 17.13
CA MET A 81 4.87 2.89 16.09
C MET A 81 4.12 4.19 15.96
N ILE A 82 3.88 4.63 14.73
CA ILE A 82 2.97 5.74 14.43
C ILE A 82 1.75 5.23 13.68
N SER A 83 0.63 5.96 13.70
CA SER A 83 -0.49 5.64 12.82
C SER A 83 -0.27 6.16 11.40
N GLY A 84 -0.72 5.38 10.43
CA GLY A 84 -0.85 5.80 9.04
C GLY A 84 -2.26 6.29 8.71
N ASN A 85 -2.58 6.34 7.40
CA ASN A 85 -3.87 6.82 6.93
C ASN A 85 -4.99 5.75 6.97
N HIS A 86 -4.63 4.47 7.03
CA HIS A 86 -5.57 3.36 7.24
C HIS A 86 -5.95 3.18 8.72
N ASP A 87 -5.04 3.54 9.61
CA ASP A 87 -5.23 3.36 11.04
C ASP A 87 -6.26 4.32 11.65
N SER A 88 -6.88 3.89 12.75
CA SER A 88 -7.57 4.81 13.64
C SER A 88 -6.58 5.46 14.61
N ALA A 89 -6.22 6.72 14.37
CA ALA A 89 -5.31 7.49 15.21
C ALA A 89 -5.63 7.39 16.70
N ILE A 90 -6.93 7.49 17.07
CA ILE A 90 -7.40 7.39 18.45
C ILE A 90 -7.16 5.99 19.02
N ARG A 91 -7.40 4.92 18.25
CA ARG A 91 -7.21 3.54 18.70
C ARG A 91 -5.73 3.22 18.91
N VAL A 92 -4.87 3.60 17.95
CA VAL A 92 -3.41 3.46 18.09
C VAL A 92 -2.89 4.24 19.30
N ASN A 93 -3.47 5.40 19.59
CA ASN A 93 -3.07 6.22 20.74
C ASN A 93 -3.58 5.69 22.10
N CYS A 94 -4.43 4.64 22.10
CA CYS A 94 -4.92 4.06 23.35
C CYS A 94 -3.78 3.45 24.18
N TYR A 95 -3.84 3.69 25.50
CA TYR A 95 -2.88 3.17 26.48
C TYR A 95 -1.42 3.60 26.25
N ARG A 96 -1.10 4.54 25.33
CA ARG A 96 0.28 4.95 25.01
C ARG A 96 1.15 5.23 26.23
N ASN A 97 0.62 5.92 27.26
CA ASN A 97 1.37 6.26 28.48
C ASN A 97 1.67 5.05 29.38
N VAL A 98 0.89 3.98 29.25
CA VAL A 98 1.12 2.73 29.98
C VAL A 98 2.15 1.89 29.22
N LEU A 99 1.98 1.76 27.92
CA LEU A 99 2.83 0.99 27.03
C LEU A 99 4.25 1.56 26.96
N ALA A 100 4.40 2.89 26.94
CA ALA A 100 5.70 3.57 26.94
C ALA A 100 6.59 3.18 28.13
N ARG A 101 6.01 2.76 29.26
CA ARG A 101 6.78 2.27 30.43
C ARG A 101 7.40 0.88 30.19
N GLN A 102 7.00 0.22 29.12
CA GLN A 102 7.49 -1.07 28.68
C GLN A 102 8.24 -0.95 27.33
N ASN A 103 8.85 0.20 27.07
CA ASN A 103 9.55 0.50 25.82
C ASN A 103 8.71 0.35 24.55
N LEU A 104 7.38 0.38 24.66
CA LEU A 104 6.44 0.32 23.54
C LEU A 104 5.75 1.68 23.36
N HIS A 105 6.17 2.44 22.36
CA HIS A 105 5.68 3.77 22.04
C HIS A 105 4.72 3.72 20.86
N MET A 106 3.42 3.83 21.13
CA MET A 106 2.36 3.87 20.10
C MET A 106 1.80 5.27 19.99
N ILE A 107 2.13 5.97 18.92
CA ILE A 107 1.77 7.37 18.70
C ILE A 107 0.74 7.45 17.56
N GLY A 108 -0.54 7.56 17.93
CA GLY A 108 -1.62 7.61 16.95
C GLY A 108 -2.02 9.04 16.55
N MET A 109 -1.88 10.02 17.45
CA MET A 109 -2.32 11.39 17.21
C MET A 109 -1.14 12.33 16.98
N PRO A 110 -1.16 13.16 15.92
CA PRO A 110 -0.23 14.27 15.82
C PRO A 110 -0.54 15.32 16.89
N PRO A 111 0.34 16.30 17.14
CA PRO A 111 0.02 17.44 17.98
C PRO A 111 -1.17 18.19 17.36
N VAL A 112 -2.19 18.51 18.15
CA VAL A 112 -3.41 19.21 17.69
C VAL A 112 -3.62 20.55 18.40
N ARG A 113 -2.92 20.79 19.51
CA ARG A 113 -2.98 22.03 20.30
C ARG A 113 -1.65 22.76 20.28
N PRO A 114 -1.64 24.09 20.45
CA PRO A 114 -0.40 24.89 20.42
C PRO A 114 0.66 24.47 21.45
N GLU A 115 0.24 23.94 22.60
CA GLU A 115 1.13 23.46 23.66
C GLU A 115 1.67 22.06 23.44
N GLU A 116 1.14 21.31 22.48
CA GLU A 116 1.58 19.96 22.13
C GLU A 116 2.70 20.03 21.08
N TRP A 117 3.66 19.12 21.21
CA TRP A 117 4.82 18.96 20.32
C TRP A 117 4.79 17.55 19.70
N MET A 118 5.59 17.33 18.65
CA MET A 118 5.81 15.97 18.18
C MET A 118 6.35 15.11 19.30
N GLU A 119 5.92 13.84 19.35
CA GLU A 119 6.52 12.91 20.30
C GLU A 119 7.98 12.70 19.97
N LYS A 120 8.83 12.91 20.95
CA LYS A 120 10.28 12.77 20.85
C LYS A 120 10.77 11.71 21.81
N ILE A 121 11.32 10.62 21.27
CA ILE A 121 11.96 9.56 22.05
C ILE A 121 13.46 9.74 21.93
N VAL A 122 14.16 9.77 23.04
CA VAL A 122 15.62 9.96 23.08
C VAL A 122 16.28 8.68 23.58
N LEU A 123 17.09 8.07 22.73
CA LEU A 123 17.94 6.95 23.08
C LEU A 123 19.40 7.42 23.19
N GLN A 124 20.20 6.68 23.95
CA GLN A 124 21.60 7.03 24.18
C GLN A 124 22.52 5.88 23.75
N ASP A 125 23.64 6.21 23.12
CA ASP A 125 24.73 5.28 22.87
C ASP A 125 26.10 5.93 23.11
N ALA A 126 27.18 5.26 22.69
CA ALA A 126 28.55 5.75 22.87
C ALA A 126 28.83 7.10 22.16
N TYR A 127 28.03 7.46 21.15
CA TYR A 127 28.16 8.71 20.38
C TYR A 127 27.22 9.82 20.87
N GLY A 128 26.48 9.61 21.97
CA GLY A 128 25.55 10.58 22.53
C GLY A 128 24.07 10.29 22.19
N PRO A 129 23.20 11.31 22.23
CA PRO A 129 21.77 11.13 22.01
C PRO A 129 21.42 10.85 20.54
N VAL A 130 20.38 10.04 20.34
CA VAL A 130 19.64 9.88 19.10
C VAL A 130 18.20 10.25 19.37
N ASN A 131 17.71 11.28 18.71
CA ASN A 131 16.37 11.82 18.87
C ASN A 131 15.46 11.26 17.78
N PHE A 132 14.45 10.48 18.17
CA PHE A 132 13.42 10.00 17.24
C PHE A 132 12.20 10.90 17.35
N TYR A 133 11.89 11.64 16.27
CA TYR A 133 10.71 12.48 16.14
C TYR A 133 9.62 11.69 15.41
N LEU A 134 8.48 11.48 16.07
CA LEU A 134 7.42 10.61 15.62
C LEU A 134 6.21 11.45 15.19
N LEU A 135 5.96 11.54 13.87
CA LEU A 135 4.83 12.26 13.29
C LEU A 135 3.87 11.27 12.61
N PRO A 136 2.75 10.91 13.26
CA PRO A 136 1.68 10.14 12.62
C PRO A 136 1.14 10.80 11.36
N PHE A 137 0.29 10.09 10.60
CA PHE A 137 -0.39 10.65 9.45
C PHE A 137 -1.17 11.92 9.82
N VAL A 138 -0.95 12.99 9.04
CA VAL A 138 -1.52 14.33 9.28
C VAL A 138 -2.37 14.76 8.10
N LYS A 139 -3.60 15.20 8.38
CA LYS A 139 -4.38 16.04 7.45
C LYS A 139 -4.29 17.49 7.91
N PRO A 140 -4.15 18.48 7.02
CA PRO A 140 -4.05 19.88 7.40
C PRO A 140 -5.17 20.35 8.35
N SER A 141 -6.37 19.83 8.17
CA SER A 141 -7.52 20.14 9.04
C SER A 141 -7.35 19.71 10.50
N MET A 142 -6.54 18.68 10.78
CA MET A 142 -6.32 18.16 12.14
C MET A 142 -5.47 19.12 12.98
N VAL A 143 -4.54 19.82 12.34
CA VAL A 143 -3.49 20.62 13.00
C VAL A 143 -3.62 22.12 12.75
N LYS A 144 -4.75 22.57 12.20
CA LYS A 144 -4.97 23.98 11.86
C LYS A 144 -4.83 24.96 13.04
N GLN A 145 -5.04 24.50 14.28
CA GLN A 145 -4.85 25.34 15.46
C GLN A 145 -3.37 25.66 15.71
N ILE A 146 -2.48 24.82 15.20
CA ILE A 146 -1.02 24.96 15.31
C ILE A 146 -0.47 25.65 14.07
N THR A 147 -0.81 25.15 12.89
CA THR A 147 -0.22 25.60 11.63
C THR A 147 -0.91 26.83 11.03
N GLY A 148 -2.12 27.14 11.50
CA GLY A 148 -2.94 28.23 10.96
C GLY A 148 -3.66 27.84 9.67
N THR A 149 -4.18 28.88 9.00
CA THR A 149 -4.91 28.80 7.72
C THR A 149 -4.27 29.77 6.71
N ASP A 150 -4.73 29.73 5.47
CA ASP A 150 -4.41 30.75 4.47
C ASP A 150 -5.15 32.08 4.77
N GLU A 151 -4.92 33.11 3.96
CA GLU A 151 -5.54 34.45 4.10
C GLU A 151 -7.08 34.42 3.97
N LYS A 152 -7.62 33.37 3.36
CA LYS A 152 -9.08 33.16 3.16
C LYS A 152 -9.70 32.26 4.23
N GLY A 153 -8.90 31.75 5.18
CA GLY A 153 -9.35 30.85 6.23
C GLY A 153 -9.42 29.36 5.81
N ASN A 154 -8.89 28.99 4.62
CA ASN A 154 -8.81 27.61 4.20
C ASN A 154 -7.64 26.88 4.87
N ASN A 155 -7.71 25.55 4.91
CA ASN A 155 -6.57 24.74 5.34
C ASN A 155 -5.36 24.99 4.43
N LEU A 156 -4.17 24.99 5.01
CA LEU A 156 -2.93 25.02 4.27
C LEU A 156 -2.75 23.76 3.41
N SER A 157 -1.85 23.80 2.43
CA SER A 157 -1.42 22.59 1.72
C SER A 157 -0.75 21.61 2.69
N TYR A 158 -0.68 20.33 2.31
CA TYR A 158 0.06 19.33 3.08
C TYR A 158 1.53 19.74 3.26
N ASN A 159 2.15 20.19 2.17
CA ASN A 159 3.54 20.65 2.21
C ASN A 159 3.77 21.76 3.24
N GLU A 160 2.96 22.83 3.20
CA GLU A 160 3.10 23.95 4.13
C GLU A 160 2.76 23.55 5.57
N THR A 161 1.79 22.64 5.73
CA THR A 161 1.41 22.09 7.04
C THR A 161 2.57 21.34 7.69
N ILE A 162 3.17 20.40 6.97
CA ILE A 162 4.29 19.58 7.48
C ILE A 162 5.52 20.47 7.72
N ARG A 163 5.81 21.41 6.79
CA ARG A 163 6.91 22.37 6.97
C ARG A 163 6.75 23.17 8.27
N ARG A 164 5.54 23.67 8.58
CA ARG A 164 5.29 24.41 9.82
C ARG A 164 5.35 23.55 11.05
N LEU A 165 4.89 22.29 10.99
CA LEU A 165 5.00 21.36 12.10
C LEU A 165 6.47 21.06 12.44
N ILE A 166 7.31 20.79 11.43
CA ILE A 166 8.75 20.54 11.65
C ILE A 166 9.46 21.82 12.13
N ALA A 167 9.17 22.98 11.51
CA ALA A 167 9.85 24.23 11.83
C ALA A 167 9.60 24.74 13.26
N ARG A 168 8.55 24.28 13.93
CA ARG A 168 8.29 24.64 15.32
C ARG A 168 9.07 23.81 16.33
N GLU A 169 9.53 22.61 15.92
CA GLU A 169 10.29 21.75 16.80
C GLU A 169 11.69 22.33 17.05
N ASP A 170 12.15 22.26 18.30
CA ASP A 170 13.50 22.67 18.68
C ASP A 170 14.48 21.53 18.36
N ILE A 171 14.82 21.39 17.07
CA ILE A 171 15.70 20.34 16.57
C ILE A 171 17.16 20.79 16.71
N ASN A 172 17.91 20.12 17.58
CA ASN A 172 19.34 20.36 17.70
C ASN A 172 20.07 19.61 16.56
N GLU A 173 20.43 20.34 15.50
CA GLU A 173 21.11 19.77 14.33
C GLU A 173 22.52 19.23 14.62
N SER A 174 23.12 19.54 15.80
CA SER A 174 24.38 18.95 16.22
C SER A 174 24.24 17.53 16.78
N GLU A 175 23.03 17.14 17.13
CA GLU A 175 22.69 15.78 17.58
C GLU A 175 22.19 14.94 16.40
N ARG A 176 22.12 13.62 16.62
CA ARG A 176 21.59 12.68 15.63
C ARG A 176 20.06 12.67 15.71
N ASN A 177 19.40 12.99 14.60
CA ASN A 177 17.96 13.17 14.52
C ASN A 177 17.37 12.20 13.48
N VAL A 178 16.43 11.38 13.93
CA VAL A 178 15.64 10.45 13.09
C VAL A 178 14.21 10.92 13.05
N PHE A 179 13.60 10.94 11.88
CA PHE A 179 12.21 11.29 11.69
C PHE A 179 11.41 10.07 11.23
N ALA A 180 10.31 9.76 11.89
CA ALA A 180 9.36 8.76 11.44
C ALA A 180 8.06 9.44 11.03
N SER A 181 7.60 9.20 9.79
CA SER A 181 6.42 9.85 9.26
C SER A 181 5.70 8.98 8.22
N HIS A 182 4.38 9.19 8.12
CA HIS A 182 3.54 8.48 7.17
C HIS A 182 2.83 9.50 6.26
N GLN A 183 3.57 10.06 5.29
CA GLN A 183 3.10 11.07 4.34
C GLN A 183 3.70 10.83 2.96
N PHE A 184 3.13 11.45 1.93
CA PHE A 184 3.63 11.35 0.57
C PHE A 184 4.70 12.40 0.28
N TYR A 185 5.97 12.03 0.46
CA TYR A 185 7.13 12.91 0.20
C TYR A 185 7.65 12.74 -1.21
N LEU A 186 7.92 13.87 -1.88
CA LEU A 186 8.46 13.94 -3.22
C LEU A 186 9.67 14.88 -3.33
N LEU A 187 10.55 14.60 -4.28
CA LEU A 187 11.57 15.56 -4.72
C LEU A 187 10.91 16.74 -5.43
N VAL A 188 11.39 17.93 -5.17
CA VAL A 188 10.99 19.13 -5.92
C VAL A 188 11.26 18.95 -7.42
N GLY A 189 10.22 19.16 -8.24
CA GLY A 189 10.30 19.06 -9.69
C GLY A 189 10.12 17.65 -10.27
N LYS A 190 9.88 16.64 -9.43
CA LYS A 190 9.32 15.36 -9.89
C LYS A 190 7.81 15.41 -9.90
N ASP A 191 7.21 14.89 -10.96
CA ASP A 191 5.76 14.74 -11.03
C ASP A 191 5.35 13.52 -10.20
N ALA A 192 4.32 13.64 -9.38
CA ALA A 192 3.75 12.51 -8.63
C ALA A 192 3.27 11.39 -9.55
N ASP A 193 2.86 11.73 -10.77
CA ASP A 193 2.45 10.75 -11.78
C ASP A 193 3.64 9.91 -12.33
N GLU A 194 4.89 10.33 -12.09
CA GLU A 194 6.09 9.56 -12.43
C GLU A 194 6.40 8.46 -11.40
N ILE A 195 5.78 8.52 -10.21
CA ILE A 195 5.94 7.50 -9.19
C ILE A 195 4.94 6.38 -9.43
N GLU A 196 5.46 5.19 -9.65
CA GLU A 196 4.66 3.98 -9.73
C GLU A 196 4.05 3.67 -8.36
N ARG A 197 2.79 4.05 -8.18
CA ARG A 197 1.99 3.72 -6.99
C ARG A 197 1.28 2.39 -7.18
N MET A 198 1.21 1.60 -6.13
CA MET A 198 0.55 0.31 -6.13
C MET A 198 -0.98 0.45 -6.03
N ASP A 199 -1.71 -0.55 -6.50
CA ASP A 199 -3.18 -0.55 -6.48
C ASP A 199 -3.77 -0.55 -5.06
N SER A 200 -2.96 -0.94 -4.08
CA SER A 200 -3.30 -0.95 -2.64
C SER A 200 -3.16 0.42 -1.97
N GLU A 201 -2.48 1.39 -2.60
CA GLU A 201 -2.25 2.72 -2.04
C GLU A 201 -3.45 3.65 -2.26
N ILE A 202 -3.82 4.43 -1.24
CA ILE A 202 -4.86 5.46 -1.39
C ILE A 202 -4.28 6.63 -2.17
N ARG A 203 -4.92 6.97 -3.29
CA ARG A 203 -4.55 8.12 -4.12
C ARG A 203 -5.51 9.27 -3.87
N THR A 204 -4.96 10.44 -3.58
CA THR A 204 -5.75 11.66 -3.47
C THR A 204 -5.90 12.31 -4.84
N VAL A 205 -7.11 12.74 -5.19
CA VAL A 205 -7.37 13.40 -6.48
C VAL A 205 -6.54 14.67 -6.59
N GLY A 206 -5.77 14.80 -7.69
CA GLY A 206 -4.91 15.95 -7.95
C GLY A 206 -3.64 15.98 -7.09
N ASN A 207 -3.25 14.86 -6.46
CA ASN A 207 -2.02 14.73 -5.66
C ASN A 207 -1.83 15.85 -4.62
N ILE A 208 -2.92 16.33 -4.03
CA ILE A 208 -2.91 17.46 -3.08
C ILE A 208 -2.22 17.13 -1.74
N ASP A 209 -1.90 15.86 -1.51
CA ASP A 209 -1.24 15.32 -0.31
C ASP A 209 0.29 15.30 -0.42
N GLU A 210 0.85 15.83 -1.50
CA GLU A 210 2.29 15.93 -1.70
C GLU A 210 2.99 16.82 -0.68
N VAL A 211 4.15 16.34 -0.19
CA VAL A 211 5.06 17.07 0.69
C VAL A 211 6.45 17.09 0.04
N SER A 212 7.08 18.28 -0.02
CA SER A 212 8.46 18.38 -0.50
C SER A 212 9.44 17.69 0.46
N ALA A 213 10.30 16.81 -0.08
CA ALA A 213 11.35 16.15 0.71
C ALA A 213 12.38 17.15 1.30
N GLU A 214 12.39 18.42 0.89
CA GLU A 214 13.26 19.44 1.48
C GLU A 214 13.02 19.63 2.97
N VAL A 215 11.80 19.39 3.45
CA VAL A 215 11.48 19.50 4.89
C VAL A 215 12.23 18.48 5.75
N LEU A 216 12.81 17.43 5.13
CA LEU A 216 13.53 16.36 5.82
C LEU A 216 15.01 16.68 6.07
N GLN A 217 15.55 17.78 5.51
CA GLN A 217 16.99 18.09 5.52
C GLN A 217 17.59 18.28 6.93
N VAL A 218 16.76 18.56 7.93
CA VAL A 218 17.19 18.72 9.33
C VAL A 218 17.40 17.39 10.05
N PHE A 219 17.06 16.26 9.41
CA PHE A 219 17.18 14.91 9.95
C PHE A 219 18.32 14.14 9.29
N ASP A 220 19.01 13.30 10.06
CA ASP A 220 20.06 12.39 9.55
C ASP A 220 19.44 11.19 8.80
N TYR A 221 18.26 10.76 9.24
CA TYR A 221 17.50 9.69 8.62
C TYR A 221 16.00 9.96 8.69
N ALA A 222 15.28 9.64 7.64
CA ALA A 222 13.82 9.67 7.63
C ALA A 222 13.25 8.27 7.32
N ALA A 223 12.57 7.71 8.31
CA ALA A 223 11.81 6.48 8.22
C ALA A 223 10.40 6.79 7.72
N LEU A 224 10.14 6.56 6.43
CA LEU A 224 8.90 6.92 5.75
C LEU A 224 8.04 5.70 5.47
N GLY A 225 6.73 5.82 5.70
CA GLY A 225 5.68 4.90 5.27
C GLY A 225 4.72 5.56 4.29
N HIS A 226 3.70 4.84 3.83
CA HIS A 226 2.68 5.23 2.86
C HIS A 226 2.90 4.72 1.44
N ILE A 227 4.14 4.62 0.97
CA ILE A 227 4.46 4.08 -0.35
C ILE A 227 4.88 2.62 -0.20
N HIS A 228 4.17 1.71 -0.87
CA HIS A 228 4.35 0.27 -0.74
C HIS A 228 5.58 -0.27 -1.46
N LYS A 229 6.12 0.50 -2.42
CA LYS A 229 7.35 0.17 -3.13
C LYS A 229 8.56 0.73 -2.38
N PRO A 230 9.58 -0.09 -2.04
CA PRO A 230 10.81 0.43 -1.45
C PRO A 230 11.47 1.46 -2.36
N MET A 231 11.68 2.68 -1.85
CA MET A 231 12.30 3.75 -2.63
C MET A 231 12.99 4.80 -1.76
N LYS A 232 13.85 5.60 -2.41
CA LYS A 232 14.56 6.73 -1.81
C LYS A 232 13.98 8.05 -2.32
N VAL A 233 13.94 9.05 -1.45
CA VAL A 233 13.39 10.38 -1.78
C VAL A 233 14.43 11.46 -1.49
N GLY A 234 15.07 11.97 -2.52
CA GLY A 234 16.04 13.06 -2.41
C GLY A 234 17.38 12.73 -1.78
N SER A 235 17.44 11.81 -0.87
CA SER A 235 18.65 11.34 -0.19
C SER A 235 18.68 9.83 -0.07
N GLU A 236 19.88 9.28 0.09
CA GLU A 236 20.08 7.86 0.45
C GLU A 236 19.43 7.50 1.79
N TYR A 237 19.22 8.50 2.65
CA TYR A 237 18.78 8.34 4.04
C TYR A 237 17.32 8.71 4.27
N TYR A 238 16.59 9.17 3.24
CA TYR A 238 15.15 9.39 3.32
C TYR A 238 14.45 8.29 2.53
N ARG A 239 13.87 7.33 3.23
CA ARG A 239 13.49 6.05 2.61
C ARG A 239 12.08 5.63 2.96
N TYR A 240 11.35 5.19 1.95
CA TYR A 240 10.22 4.30 2.11
C TYR A 240 10.74 2.87 2.17
N CYS A 241 10.39 2.12 3.19
CA CYS A 241 10.77 0.69 3.27
C CYS A 241 9.84 -0.19 2.42
N GLY A 242 8.63 0.30 2.11
CA GLY A 242 7.58 -0.47 1.49
C GLY A 242 6.90 -1.43 2.46
N THR A 243 5.92 -2.16 1.96
CA THR A 243 5.23 -3.21 2.72
C THR A 243 6.13 -4.43 2.95
N PRO A 244 6.08 -5.11 4.09
CA PRO A 244 6.84 -6.34 4.34
C PRO A 244 6.28 -7.55 3.58
N LEU A 245 5.01 -7.51 3.20
CA LEU A 245 4.31 -8.51 2.39
C LEU A 245 3.55 -7.78 1.27
N ALA A 246 3.47 -8.37 0.08
CA ALA A 246 2.72 -7.76 -1.01
C ALA A 246 1.23 -7.65 -0.69
N CYS A 247 0.68 -6.43 -0.81
CA CYS A 247 -0.70 -6.09 -0.49
C CYS A 247 -1.62 -6.09 -1.71
N SER A 248 -1.06 -6.13 -2.92
CA SER A 248 -1.82 -6.14 -4.18
C SER A 248 -1.10 -6.95 -5.25
N VAL A 249 -1.85 -7.33 -6.30
CA VAL A 249 -1.28 -8.03 -7.47
C VAL A 249 -0.25 -7.17 -8.20
N SER A 250 -0.37 -5.84 -8.15
CA SER A 250 0.61 -4.93 -8.76
C SER A 250 1.98 -4.95 -8.08
N GLU A 251 2.07 -5.52 -6.88
CA GLU A 251 3.33 -5.70 -6.15
C GLU A 251 4.02 -7.04 -6.45
N ALA A 252 3.48 -7.84 -7.38
CA ALA A 252 4.08 -9.12 -7.76
C ALA A 252 5.53 -8.95 -8.24
N GLY A 253 6.42 -9.80 -7.72
CA GLY A 253 7.84 -9.79 -8.06
C GLY A 253 8.66 -8.68 -7.39
N GLN A 254 8.09 -7.86 -6.51
CA GLN A 254 8.86 -6.90 -5.71
C GLN A 254 9.63 -7.62 -4.59
N GLU A 255 10.89 -7.24 -4.43
CA GLU A 255 11.68 -7.65 -3.27
C GLU A 255 11.24 -6.85 -2.04
N LYS A 256 10.78 -7.54 -1.00
CA LYS A 256 10.37 -6.97 0.27
C LYS A 256 11.46 -7.16 1.32
N GLY A 257 11.54 -6.26 2.30
CA GLY A 257 12.58 -6.36 3.33
C GLY A 257 12.41 -5.36 4.46
N VAL A 258 13.22 -5.56 5.50
CA VAL A 258 13.42 -4.63 6.60
C VAL A 258 14.60 -3.74 6.28
N ILE A 259 14.52 -2.44 6.53
CA ILE A 259 15.69 -1.58 6.44
C ILE A 259 16.36 -1.56 7.81
N GLU A 260 17.57 -2.12 7.88
CA GLU A 260 18.47 -1.92 9.01
C GLU A 260 19.20 -0.59 8.82
N VAL A 261 19.18 0.23 9.86
CA VAL A 261 19.84 1.54 9.89
C VAL A 261 20.86 1.55 11.02
N GLU A 262 22.07 1.91 10.70
CA GLU A 262 23.15 2.06 11.68
C GLU A 262 23.64 3.52 11.71
N LEU A 263 23.49 4.17 12.86
CA LEU A 263 23.96 5.53 13.11
C LEU A 263 25.25 5.48 13.92
N GLY A 264 26.35 5.91 13.31
CA GLY A 264 27.63 6.16 13.98
C GLY A 264 27.67 7.53 14.66
N ALA A 265 28.77 8.27 14.51
CA ALA A 265 28.85 9.67 14.90
C ALA A 265 27.89 10.54 14.05
N LYS A 266 27.66 11.80 14.46
CA LYS A 266 26.82 12.71 13.68
C LYS A 266 27.24 12.76 12.21
N GLY A 267 26.27 12.53 11.31
CA GLY A 267 26.46 12.46 9.87
C GLY A 267 26.91 11.10 9.33
N GLU A 268 27.20 10.12 10.19
CA GLU A 268 27.51 8.75 9.77
C GLU A 268 26.26 7.88 9.79
N VAL A 269 25.69 7.58 8.63
CA VAL A 269 24.52 6.76 8.47
C VAL A 269 24.82 5.64 7.47
N GLN A 270 24.53 4.41 7.85
CA GLN A 270 24.59 3.25 6.97
C GLN A 270 23.23 2.56 6.93
N THR A 271 22.88 2.03 5.78
CA THR A 271 21.61 1.31 5.61
C THR A 271 21.82 0.01 4.86
N ARG A 272 21.18 -1.05 5.33
CA ARG A 272 21.15 -2.37 4.71
C ARG A 272 19.73 -2.86 4.62
N VAL A 273 19.35 -3.45 3.49
CA VAL A 273 18.06 -4.13 3.36
C VAL A 273 18.22 -5.59 3.72
N LEU A 274 17.47 -6.04 4.71
CA LEU A 274 17.38 -7.43 5.12
C LEU A 274 16.18 -8.03 4.38
N PRO A 275 16.39 -8.96 3.41
CA PRO A 275 15.31 -9.46 2.57
C PRO A 275 14.33 -10.32 3.36
N LEU A 276 13.05 -10.17 3.06
CA LEU A 276 11.97 -11.00 3.55
C LEU A 276 11.51 -11.96 2.44
N LYS A 277 11.19 -13.18 2.81
CA LYS A 277 10.70 -14.20 1.87
C LYS A 277 9.25 -14.52 2.23
N PRO A 278 8.28 -14.28 1.35
CA PRO A 278 6.89 -14.60 1.63
C PRO A 278 6.70 -16.13 1.70
N LEU A 279 5.69 -16.56 2.45
CA LEU A 279 5.27 -17.97 2.47
C LEU A 279 4.77 -18.40 1.10
N ARG A 280 4.04 -17.50 0.43
CA ARG A 280 3.53 -17.65 -0.95
C ARG A 280 3.80 -16.36 -1.72
N GLU A 281 4.37 -16.49 -2.91
CA GLU A 281 4.56 -15.37 -3.82
C GLU A 281 3.26 -15.01 -4.54
N ILE A 282 3.20 -13.81 -5.14
CA ILE A 282 2.14 -13.47 -6.09
C ILE A 282 2.69 -13.65 -7.50
N LYS A 283 2.03 -14.51 -8.30
CA LYS A 283 2.36 -14.77 -9.71
C LYS A 283 1.26 -14.24 -10.62
N VAL A 284 1.67 -13.52 -11.65
CA VAL A 284 0.77 -13.07 -12.72
C VAL A 284 1.03 -13.96 -13.93
N LEU A 285 0.05 -14.80 -14.27
CA LEU A 285 0.10 -15.69 -15.42
C LEU A 285 -0.74 -15.10 -16.56
N LYS A 286 -0.13 -14.95 -17.73
CA LYS A 286 -0.80 -14.47 -18.93
C LYS A 286 -0.60 -15.46 -20.08
N GLY A 287 -1.67 -15.85 -20.76
CA GLY A 287 -1.62 -16.76 -21.90
C GLY A 287 -2.98 -17.37 -22.24
N SER A 288 -2.98 -18.30 -23.16
CA SER A 288 -4.15 -19.14 -23.43
C SER A 288 -4.47 -20.06 -22.25
N THR A 289 -5.67 -20.57 -22.20
CA THR A 289 -6.11 -21.51 -21.15
C THR A 289 -5.12 -22.67 -20.96
N GLU A 290 -4.66 -23.28 -22.04
CA GLU A 290 -3.74 -24.42 -21.98
C GLU A 290 -2.34 -24.02 -21.53
N GLU A 291 -1.82 -22.85 -21.95
CA GLU A 291 -0.53 -22.31 -21.48
C GLU A 291 -0.55 -21.99 -19.98
N VAL A 292 -1.65 -21.46 -19.48
CA VAL A 292 -1.83 -21.17 -18.05
C VAL A 292 -1.92 -22.50 -17.27
N LEU A 293 -2.71 -23.46 -17.72
CA LEU A 293 -2.87 -24.75 -17.04
C LEU A 293 -1.60 -25.60 -17.04
N ALA A 294 -0.69 -25.37 -18.00
CA ALA A 294 0.63 -26.02 -18.01
C ALA A 294 1.55 -25.54 -16.86
N GLN A 295 1.24 -24.43 -16.21
CA GLN A 295 2.03 -23.82 -15.13
C GLN A 295 1.37 -24.12 -13.78
N SER A 296 1.70 -25.21 -13.13
CA SER A 296 1.23 -25.50 -11.78
C SER A 296 2.10 -24.82 -10.71
N CYS A 297 1.48 -24.20 -9.71
CA CYS A 297 2.19 -23.68 -8.54
C CYS A 297 1.27 -23.64 -7.30
N VAL A 298 1.89 -23.47 -6.13
CA VAL A 298 1.21 -23.34 -4.82
C VAL A 298 1.25 -21.90 -4.29
N ASP A 299 1.50 -20.95 -5.18
CA ASP A 299 1.55 -19.53 -4.89
C ASP A 299 0.19 -18.86 -5.15
N TYR A 300 0.04 -17.59 -4.76
CA TYR A 300 -1.10 -16.76 -5.15
C TYR A 300 -1.02 -16.47 -6.64
N VAL A 301 -2.11 -16.71 -7.38
CA VAL A 301 -2.11 -16.58 -8.84
C VAL A 301 -3.20 -15.62 -9.32
N SER A 302 -2.79 -14.61 -10.08
CA SER A 302 -3.68 -13.81 -10.91
C SER A 302 -3.52 -14.26 -12.37
N VAL A 303 -4.62 -14.66 -13.01
CA VAL A 303 -4.65 -15.18 -14.37
C VAL A 303 -5.22 -14.14 -15.33
N THR A 304 -4.54 -13.90 -16.46
CA THR A 304 -5.06 -13.10 -17.57
C THR A 304 -5.12 -13.99 -18.83
N LEU A 305 -6.33 -14.35 -19.24
CA LEU A 305 -6.55 -15.17 -20.43
C LEU A 305 -6.50 -14.32 -21.70
N THR A 306 -5.82 -14.83 -22.73
CA THR A 306 -5.71 -14.23 -24.07
C THR A 306 -6.64 -14.88 -25.07
N ASP A 307 -7.16 -16.07 -24.79
CA ASP A 307 -8.15 -16.80 -25.60
C ASP A 307 -9.58 -16.61 -25.08
N GLN A 308 -10.54 -17.14 -25.83
CA GLN A 308 -11.93 -17.18 -25.38
C GLN A 308 -12.11 -18.41 -24.49
N PRO A 309 -12.45 -18.22 -23.19
CA PRO A 309 -12.69 -19.32 -22.30
C PRO A 309 -13.97 -20.06 -22.70
N ASP A 310 -13.91 -21.38 -22.67
CA ASP A 310 -15.06 -22.27 -22.78
C ASP A 310 -15.83 -22.37 -21.44
N PHE A 311 -16.90 -23.15 -21.41
CA PHE A 311 -17.80 -23.23 -20.25
C PHE A 311 -17.13 -23.75 -19.00
N ASP A 312 -16.14 -24.64 -19.12
CA ASP A 312 -15.45 -25.30 -17.99
C ASP A 312 -14.07 -24.69 -17.66
N THR A 313 -13.59 -23.71 -18.45
CA THR A 313 -12.28 -23.08 -18.28
C THR A 313 -12.05 -22.55 -16.85
N GLN A 314 -13.05 -21.87 -16.26
CA GLN A 314 -12.91 -21.31 -14.92
C GLN A 314 -12.76 -22.41 -13.85
N ASP A 315 -13.48 -23.51 -13.99
CA ASP A 315 -13.43 -24.62 -13.03
C ASP A 315 -12.12 -25.39 -13.17
N ARG A 316 -11.60 -25.56 -14.38
CA ARG A 316 -10.27 -26.15 -14.64
C ARG A 316 -9.17 -25.29 -14.01
N ILE A 317 -9.20 -23.96 -14.17
CA ILE A 317 -8.21 -23.05 -13.57
C ILE A 317 -8.31 -23.08 -12.04
N ARG A 318 -9.54 -23.05 -11.46
CA ARG A 318 -9.72 -23.14 -10.01
C ARG A 318 -9.21 -24.47 -9.42
N ALA A 319 -9.37 -25.55 -10.17
CA ALA A 319 -8.85 -26.86 -9.76
C ALA A 319 -7.32 -26.94 -9.84
N ALA A 320 -6.71 -26.25 -10.81
CA ALA A 320 -5.26 -26.24 -11.00
C ALA A 320 -4.51 -25.34 -10.01
N PHE A 321 -5.15 -24.26 -9.55
CA PHE A 321 -4.52 -23.25 -8.68
C PHE A 321 -5.27 -23.09 -7.35
N PRO A 322 -4.82 -23.76 -6.27
CA PRO A 322 -5.47 -23.69 -4.95
C PRO A 322 -5.57 -22.26 -4.39
N TYR A 323 -4.59 -21.40 -4.70
CA TYR A 323 -4.51 -20.02 -4.27
C TYR A 323 -4.81 -19.04 -5.41
N LEU A 324 -5.75 -19.40 -6.31
CA LEU A 324 -6.24 -18.52 -7.34
C LEU A 324 -6.85 -17.25 -6.72
N LEU A 325 -6.40 -16.08 -7.14
CA LEU A 325 -6.91 -14.78 -6.74
C LEU A 325 -8.05 -14.33 -7.67
N GLU A 326 -7.77 -14.30 -8.98
CA GLU A 326 -8.68 -13.80 -9.98
C GLU A 326 -8.39 -14.38 -11.36
N ILE A 327 -9.40 -14.33 -12.22
CA ILE A 327 -9.27 -14.61 -13.66
C ILE A 327 -9.74 -13.36 -14.40
N ARG A 328 -8.84 -12.74 -15.11
CA ARG A 328 -9.09 -11.60 -16.00
C ARG A 328 -9.08 -12.06 -17.45
N ARG A 329 -9.75 -11.33 -18.32
CA ARG A 329 -9.61 -11.46 -19.79
C ARG A 329 -8.90 -10.25 -20.32
N GLU A 330 -7.98 -10.48 -21.24
CA GLU A 330 -7.41 -9.39 -22.02
C GLU A 330 -8.54 -8.78 -22.87
N MET A 331 -8.90 -7.52 -22.59
CA MET A 331 -9.85 -6.82 -23.44
C MET A 331 -9.19 -6.53 -24.78
N LEU A 332 -9.77 -7.01 -25.86
CA LEU A 332 -9.38 -6.62 -27.22
C LEU A 332 -9.39 -5.08 -27.31
N THR A 333 -8.33 -4.50 -27.83
CA THR A 333 -8.29 -3.06 -28.08
C THR A 333 -9.41 -2.67 -29.04
N GLN A 334 -9.87 -1.40 -29.00
CA GLN A 334 -10.89 -0.91 -29.98
C GLN A 334 -10.54 -1.23 -31.42
N ARG A 335 -9.26 -1.35 -31.75
CA ARG A 335 -8.77 -1.70 -33.08
C ARG A 335 -9.00 -3.18 -33.42
N GLU A 336 -8.73 -4.07 -32.46
CA GLU A 336 -8.96 -5.52 -32.59
C GLU A 336 -10.47 -5.83 -32.59
N TYR A 337 -11.28 -5.10 -31.80
CA TYR A 337 -12.73 -5.15 -31.88
C TYR A 337 -13.23 -4.76 -33.30
N ALA A 338 -12.68 -3.70 -33.88
CA ALA A 338 -13.05 -3.24 -35.20
C ALA A 338 -12.60 -4.21 -36.31
N GLU A 339 -11.48 -4.92 -36.14
CA GLU A 339 -10.99 -5.95 -37.06
C GLU A 339 -11.75 -7.27 -36.88
N ALA A 340 -12.04 -7.70 -35.67
CA ALA A 340 -12.90 -8.86 -35.40
C ALA A 340 -14.34 -8.62 -35.89
N TRP A 341 -14.86 -7.38 -35.76
CA TRP A 341 -16.17 -6.99 -36.29
C TRP A 341 -16.19 -6.99 -37.80
N LYS A 342 -15.10 -6.64 -38.49
CA LYS A 342 -14.97 -6.70 -39.93
C LYS A 342 -14.83 -8.13 -40.47
N ALA A 343 -14.31 -9.06 -39.67
CA ALA A 343 -14.16 -10.46 -40.01
C ALA A 343 -15.45 -11.30 -39.81
N GLN A 344 -16.41 -10.78 -39.01
CA GLN A 344 -17.75 -11.36 -39.02
C GLN A 344 -18.44 -10.98 -40.33
N GLU A 345 -18.73 -11.97 -41.19
CA GLU A 345 -19.61 -11.83 -42.34
C GLU A 345 -20.84 -11.01 -41.93
N LYS A 346 -21.31 -10.16 -42.85
CA LYS A 346 -22.50 -9.32 -42.64
C LYS A 346 -23.62 -10.18 -42.06
N ILE A 347 -23.78 -10.11 -40.75
CA ILE A 347 -24.91 -10.76 -40.07
C ILE A 347 -26.16 -10.00 -40.55
N ASP A 348 -26.97 -10.66 -41.34
CA ASP A 348 -28.27 -10.12 -41.70
C ASP A 348 -29.15 -10.08 -40.45
N PRO A 349 -29.60 -8.89 -40.00
CA PRO A 349 -30.44 -8.76 -38.81
C PRO A 349 -31.73 -9.58 -38.89
N PHE A 350 -32.29 -9.74 -40.08
CA PHE A 350 -33.48 -10.54 -40.30
C PHE A 350 -33.22 -12.04 -40.10
N ASP A 351 -32.15 -12.57 -40.71
CA ASP A 351 -31.73 -13.96 -40.55
C ASP A 351 -31.38 -14.29 -39.09
N THR A 352 -30.76 -13.35 -38.38
CA THR A 352 -30.45 -13.48 -36.95
C THR A 352 -31.71 -13.58 -36.10
N CYS A 353 -32.70 -12.74 -36.36
CA CYS A 353 -33.98 -12.78 -35.66
C CYS A 353 -34.75 -14.07 -35.97
N CYS A 354 -34.77 -14.51 -37.24
CA CYS A 354 -35.39 -15.78 -37.63
C CYS A 354 -34.74 -16.98 -36.92
N SER A 355 -33.40 -17.00 -36.83
CA SER A 355 -32.66 -18.05 -36.14
C SER A 355 -32.95 -18.07 -34.62
N PHE A 356 -33.15 -16.91 -34.01
CA PHE A 356 -33.47 -16.80 -32.58
C PHE A 356 -34.91 -17.24 -32.28
N LEU A 357 -35.86 -16.94 -33.17
CA LEU A 357 -37.29 -17.27 -32.98
C LEU A 357 -37.63 -18.73 -33.33
N GLY A 358 -36.75 -19.44 -34.05
CA GLY A 358 -36.94 -20.82 -34.43
C GLY A 358 -37.94 -20.98 -35.59
N ASP A 359 -38.87 -21.93 -35.48
CA ASP A 359 -39.87 -22.21 -36.53
C ASP A 359 -40.87 -21.05 -36.66
N THR A 360 -40.61 -20.12 -37.57
CA THR A 360 -41.47 -18.96 -37.90
C THR A 360 -42.29 -19.23 -39.14
N THR A 361 -43.58 -18.85 -39.09
CA THR A 361 -44.49 -18.90 -40.25
C THR A 361 -44.18 -17.79 -41.26
N ASP A 362 -44.67 -17.92 -42.48
CA ASP A 362 -44.44 -16.92 -43.53
C ASP A 362 -45.03 -15.54 -43.16
N GLU A 363 -46.18 -15.52 -42.48
CA GLU A 363 -46.80 -14.27 -41.96
C GLU A 363 -45.96 -13.61 -40.86
N GLU A 364 -45.36 -14.39 -39.97
CA GLU A 364 -44.45 -13.87 -38.92
C GLU A 364 -43.15 -13.33 -39.51
N LYS A 365 -42.63 -13.94 -40.58
CA LYS A 365 -41.47 -13.45 -41.30
C LYS A 365 -41.73 -12.11 -42.01
N GLU A 366 -42.93 -11.92 -42.59
CA GLU A 366 -43.31 -10.63 -43.18
C GLU A 366 -43.36 -9.52 -42.13
N ILE A 367 -43.97 -9.78 -40.97
CA ILE A 367 -44.02 -8.83 -39.85
C ILE A 367 -42.61 -8.52 -39.35
N LEU A 368 -41.76 -9.54 -39.19
CA LEU A 368 -40.40 -9.37 -38.73
C LEU A 368 -39.55 -8.54 -39.72
N GLN A 369 -39.73 -8.76 -41.02
CA GLN A 369 -39.05 -8.00 -42.08
C GLN A 369 -39.44 -6.52 -42.00
N ASP A 370 -40.72 -6.22 -41.79
CA ASP A 370 -41.22 -4.86 -41.66
C ASP A 370 -40.68 -4.15 -40.39
N VAL A 371 -40.61 -4.86 -39.28
CA VAL A 371 -39.98 -4.37 -38.03
C VAL A 371 -38.50 -4.09 -38.22
N VAL A 372 -37.76 -5.01 -38.81
CA VAL A 372 -36.32 -4.86 -39.07
C VAL A 372 -36.08 -3.66 -39.99
N ASN A 373 -36.83 -3.55 -41.05
CA ASN A 373 -36.75 -2.41 -41.96
C ASN A 373 -37.06 -1.07 -41.27
N THR A 374 -38.08 -1.04 -40.41
CA THR A 374 -38.46 0.18 -39.68
C THR A 374 -37.38 0.62 -38.71
N VAL A 375 -36.77 -0.31 -37.96
CA VAL A 375 -35.73 -0.03 -36.96
C VAL A 375 -34.43 0.43 -37.62
N PHE A 376 -34.03 -0.20 -38.71
CA PHE A 376 -32.76 0.11 -39.38
C PHE A 376 -32.85 1.28 -40.38
N THR A 377 -34.04 1.65 -40.85
CA THR A 377 -34.23 2.84 -41.71
C THR A 377 -34.64 4.09 -40.91
N GLY A 378 -35.12 3.95 -39.67
CA GLY A 378 -35.52 5.06 -38.80
C GLY A 378 -34.36 5.81 -38.11
N GLY A 379 -33.10 5.43 -38.32
CA GLY A 379 -31.91 6.07 -37.71
C GLY A 379 -31.26 7.19 -38.54
N ALA A 380 -31.91 7.69 -39.59
CA ALA A 380 -31.37 8.75 -40.44
C ALA A 380 -32.27 10.00 -40.51
N ALA A 381 -32.95 10.35 -39.40
CA ALA A 381 -33.66 11.61 -39.28
C ALA A 381 -33.75 12.01 -37.79
N GLU A 382 -32.69 12.64 -37.26
CA GLU A 382 -32.70 13.84 -36.43
C GLU A 382 -31.27 14.26 -36.07
#